data_db95b17f3e5642d08fe67f068143201f
#
_entry.id   db95b17f3e5642d08fe67f068143201f
#
_cell.length_a   1.000
_cell.length_b   1.000
_cell.length_c   1.000
_cell.angle_alpha   90.00
_cell.angle_beta   90.00
_cell.angle_gamma   90.00
#
_symmetry.space_group_name_H-M   'P 1'
#
loop_
_entity.id
_entity.type
_entity.pdbx_description
1 polymer ?
#
loop_
_entity_poly.entity_id
_entity_poly.type
_entity_poly.pdbx_seq_one_letter_code
_entity_poly.pdbx_strand_id
1 'polypeptide(L)'
;MGSIVRGLGIRAAPSLLRDLGFASDLSPAALLPNLALHVDEEHSSAPSLLVDGNDPLGDSLDGIPCTKIDQLKQTSELCHPNGVTRCDHIVVRTPDWARTTSAFEKAGWEEALVREDVYPGTRLSFFRVGSKGKRLTLELVAPLSKKPSKEEKPARIWGVTWLAGGGLDMVASALGGDFKLSEGKAAIQPGRRIATLRGDAGGLAMAFMTPKDER
;
A
#
# COMPACT_ATOMS: atom_id res chain seq x y z
N MET A 1 5.74 14.17 17.10
CA MET A 1 4.89 13.90 15.92
C MET A 1 5.44 12.67 15.25
N GLY A 2 4.61 11.66 14.94
CA GLY A 2 5.07 10.47 14.22
C GLY A 2 5.34 10.77 12.74
N SER A 3 6.18 9.95 12.14
CA SER A 3 6.53 10.03 10.72
C SER A 3 5.31 9.85 9.82
N ILE A 4 5.28 10.58 8.70
CA ILE A 4 4.15 10.62 7.78
C ILE A 4 4.56 10.03 6.44
N VAL A 5 3.92 8.93 6.05
CA VAL A 5 4.04 8.36 4.70
C VAL A 5 3.17 9.16 3.73
N ARG A 6 3.77 9.65 2.66
CA ARG A 6 3.11 10.43 1.62
C ARG A 6 2.78 9.60 0.37
N GLY A 7 3.55 8.56 0.11
CA GLY A 7 3.39 7.76 -1.10
C GLY A 7 4.09 6.42 -1.04
N LEU A 8 3.88 5.67 -2.12
CA LEU A 8 4.65 4.49 -2.49
C LEU A 8 5.43 4.78 -3.77
N GLY A 9 6.72 4.51 -3.76
CA GLY A 9 7.56 4.48 -4.94
C GLY A 9 7.71 3.07 -5.45
N ILE A 10 7.58 2.88 -6.76
CA ILE A 10 7.79 1.59 -7.42
C ILE A 10 8.58 1.78 -8.72
N ARG A 11 9.39 0.78 -9.07
CA ARG A 11 10.09 0.76 -10.35
C ARG A 11 9.19 0.16 -11.42
N ALA A 12 8.75 0.99 -12.35
CA ALA A 12 7.99 0.55 -13.52
C ALA A 12 7.97 1.64 -14.59
N ALA A 13 7.58 1.28 -15.80
CA ALA A 13 7.38 2.24 -16.88
C ALA A 13 6.27 3.24 -16.52
N PRO A 14 6.39 4.52 -16.92
CA PRO A 14 5.37 5.56 -16.65
C PRO A 14 3.97 5.21 -17.21
N SER A 15 3.89 4.35 -18.24
CA SER A 15 2.62 3.86 -18.78
C SER A 15 1.80 3.04 -17.78
N LEU A 16 2.44 2.47 -16.74
CA LEU A 16 1.78 1.63 -15.75
C LEU A 16 0.56 2.33 -15.11
N LEU A 17 0.68 3.60 -14.75
CA LEU A 17 -0.44 4.32 -14.12
C LEU A 17 -1.66 4.40 -15.05
N ARG A 18 -1.43 4.68 -16.35
CA ARG A 18 -2.48 4.70 -17.36
C ARG A 18 -3.08 3.30 -17.55
N ASP A 19 -2.23 2.27 -17.64
CA ASP A 19 -2.66 0.89 -17.83
C ASP A 19 -3.42 0.35 -16.61
N LEU A 20 -3.20 0.92 -15.44
CA LEU A 20 -3.99 0.70 -14.22
C LEU A 20 -5.25 1.58 -14.14
N GLY A 21 -5.49 2.45 -15.13
CA GLY A 21 -6.64 3.36 -15.16
C GLY A 21 -6.57 4.51 -14.17
N PHE A 22 -5.38 4.87 -13.69
CA PHE A 22 -5.20 6.11 -12.92
C PHE A 22 -5.09 7.32 -13.86
N ALA A 23 -5.67 8.44 -13.46
CA ALA A 23 -5.40 9.71 -14.14
C ALA A 23 -3.93 10.08 -13.90
N SER A 24 -3.19 10.24 -15.01
CA SER A 24 -1.75 10.54 -14.98
C SER A 24 -1.43 11.53 -16.07
N ASP A 25 -1.99 12.74 -16.01
CA ASP A 25 -1.72 13.81 -16.99
C ASP A 25 -0.25 14.26 -16.88
N LEU A 26 0.64 13.50 -17.52
CA LEU A 26 2.09 13.76 -17.59
C LEU A 26 2.85 13.67 -16.24
N SER A 27 2.21 13.27 -15.16
CA SER A 27 2.86 13.06 -13.88
C SER A 27 3.26 11.59 -13.68
N PRO A 28 4.46 11.29 -13.20
CA PRO A 28 4.85 9.94 -12.82
C PRO A 28 4.14 9.45 -11.55
N ALA A 29 3.11 10.17 -11.09
CA ALA A 29 2.41 9.86 -9.84
C ALA A 29 0.89 9.89 -10.00
N ALA A 30 0.21 8.85 -9.51
CA ALA A 30 -1.21 8.89 -9.23
C ALA A 30 -1.43 9.47 -7.82
N LEU A 31 -2.11 10.60 -7.74
CA LEU A 31 -2.33 11.32 -6.49
C LEU A 31 -3.69 10.98 -5.89
N LEU A 32 -3.69 10.52 -4.64
CA LEU A 32 -4.90 10.19 -3.87
C LEU A 32 -4.91 10.97 -2.55
N PRO A 33 -6.05 11.13 -1.90
CA PRO A 33 -6.17 11.95 -0.69
C PRO A 33 -5.25 11.55 0.45
N ASN A 34 -4.90 10.27 0.56
CA ASN A 34 -4.10 9.75 1.67
C ASN A 34 -2.79 9.08 1.25
N LEU A 35 -2.54 8.89 -0.04
CA LEU A 35 -1.33 8.25 -0.55
C LEU A 35 -1.12 8.59 -2.03
N ALA A 36 0.10 8.88 -2.45
CA ALA A 36 0.48 8.92 -3.86
C ALA A 36 1.13 7.59 -4.29
N LEU A 37 0.86 7.13 -5.51
CA LEU A 37 1.61 6.07 -6.16
C LEU A 37 2.54 6.69 -7.19
N HIS A 38 3.83 6.66 -6.93
CA HIS A 38 4.88 7.19 -7.82
C HIS A 38 5.53 6.06 -8.59
N VAL A 39 5.65 6.22 -9.88
CA VAL A 39 6.23 5.24 -10.81
C VAL A 39 7.44 5.87 -11.49
N ASP A 40 8.58 5.20 -11.41
CA ASP A 40 9.84 5.69 -12.00
C ASP A 40 10.69 4.48 -12.45
N GLU A 41 11.21 4.52 -13.67
CA GLU A 41 12.10 3.48 -14.21
C GLU A 41 13.45 3.42 -13.48
N GLU A 42 13.90 4.56 -12.94
CA GLU A 42 15.14 4.67 -12.18
C GLU A 42 14.98 4.36 -10.69
N HIS A 43 13.74 4.13 -10.24
CA HIS A 43 13.47 3.80 -8.84
C HIS A 43 14.22 2.54 -8.41
N SER A 44 14.48 2.43 -7.11
CA SER A 44 15.02 1.21 -6.50
C SER A 44 14.23 -0.03 -6.94
N SER A 45 14.90 -1.17 -7.10
CA SER A 45 14.26 -2.45 -7.47
C SER A 45 13.19 -2.92 -6.47
N ALA A 46 13.22 -2.39 -5.24
CA ALA A 46 12.23 -2.69 -4.21
C ALA A 46 11.26 -1.52 -4.02
N PRO A 47 9.96 -1.77 -3.81
CA PRO A 47 9.02 -0.73 -3.43
C PRO A 47 9.48 0.02 -2.18
N SER A 48 9.32 1.35 -2.16
CA SER A 48 9.72 2.21 -1.05
C SER A 48 8.56 3.03 -0.48
N LEU A 49 8.71 3.43 0.79
CA LEU A 49 7.86 4.47 1.38
C LEU A 49 8.39 5.84 0.98
N LEU A 50 7.52 6.70 0.46
CA LEU A 50 7.86 8.10 0.19
C LEU A 50 7.48 8.94 1.40
N VAL A 51 8.45 9.67 1.94
CA VAL A 51 8.30 10.50 3.14
C VAL A 51 8.75 11.92 2.87
N ASP A 52 8.28 12.89 3.66
CA ASP A 52 8.71 14.29 3.50
C ASP A 52 10.23 14.42 3.72
N GLY A 53 10.88 15.36 3.02
CA GLY A 53 12.32 15.57 3.10
C GLY A 53 12.84 15.81 4.52
N ASN A 54 12.01 16.41 5.39
CA ASN A 54 12.31 16.66 6.81
C ASN A 54 11.80 15.56 7.76
N ASP A 55 11.29 14.44 7.23
CA ASP A 55 10.82 13.34 8.08
C ASP A 55 12.01 12.71 8.83
N PRO A 56 11.86 12.40 10.15
CA PRO A 56 12.94 11.82 10.96
C PRO A 56 13.28 10.37 10.60
N LEU A 57 12.48 9.70 9.76
CA LEU A 57 12.85 8.38 9.26
C LEU A 57 14.16 8.48 8.47
N GLY A 58 15.07 7.55 8.74
CA GLY A 58 16.29 7.35 7.92
C GLY A 58 15.95 6.79 6.54
N ASP A 59 16.98 6.29 5.85
CA ASP A 59 16.85 5.72 4.51
C ASP A 59 16.12 4.38 4.49
N SER A 60 15.86 3.79 5.66
CA SER A 60 15.08 2.56 5.77
C SER A 60 14.39 2.43 7.13
N LEU A 61 13.29 1.67 7.16
CA LEU A 61 12.55 1.30 8.35
C LEU A 61 12.44 -0.23 8.42
N ASP A 62 13.22 -0.86 9.28
CA ASP A 62 13.38 -2.33 9.35
C ASP A 62 13.70 -2.99 8.00
N GLY A 63 14.52 -2.30 7.18
CA GLY A 63 14.88 -2.72 5.84
C GLY A 63 13.89 -2.36 4.73
N ILE A 64 12.74 -1.78 5.05
CA ILE A 64 11.85 -1.16 4.06
C ILE A 64 12.50 0.14 3.58
N PRO A 65 12.82 0.31 2.29
CA PRO A 65 13.41 1.54 1.81
C PRO A 65 12.49 2.74 2.06
N CYS A 66 13.09 3.86 2.49
CA CYS A 66 12.40 5.15 2.67
C CYS A 66 13.05 6.17 1.75
N THR A 67 12.29 6.72 0.81
CA THR A 67 12.76 7.74 -0.12
C THR A 67 12.22 9.10 0.30
N LYS A 68 13.12 10.04 0.53
CA LYS A 68 12.75 11.43 0.86
C LYS A 68 12.37 12.18 -0.41
N ILE A 69 11.25 12.90 -0.34
CA ILE A 69 10.72 13.69 -1.44
C ILE A 69 10.43 15.10 -0.96
N ASP A 70 10.79 16.10 -1.78
CA ASP A 70 10.65 17.51 -1.38
C ASP A 70 9.20 18.00 -1.39
N GLN A 71 8.34 17.50 -2.25
CA GLN A 71 6.89 17.76 -2.23
C GLN A 71 6.12 16.77 -3.13
N LEU A 72 5.22 15.97 -2.55
CA LEU A 72 4.09 15.41 -3.30
C LEU A 72 2.88 16.32 -3.07
N LYS A 73 2.46 17.04 -4.12
CA LYS A 73 1.19 17.76 -4.08
C LYS A 73 0.07 16.71 -4.01
N GLN A 74 -0.49 16.49 -2.82
CA GLN A 74 -1.70 15.69 -2.69
C GLN A 74 -2.87 16.54 -3.19
N THR A 75 -3.57 16.07 -4.22
CA THR A 75 -4.80 16.70 -4.68
C THR A 75 -5.99 15.89 -4.19
N SER A 76 -6.92 16.54 -3.53
CA SER A 76 -8.14 15.92 -3.00
C SER A 76 -9.25 15.72 -4.05
N GLU A 77 -9.01 16.11 -5.30
CA GLU A 77 -10.09 16.30 -6.30
C GLU A 77 -9.95 15.47 -7.58
N LEU A 78 -8.91 14.62 -7.69
CA LEU A 78 -8.75 13.80 -8.90
C LEU A 78 -9.69 12.58 -8.85
N CYS A 79 -10.66 12.58 -9.76
CA CYS A 79 -11.42 11.37 -10.08
C CYS A 79 -10.56 10.50 -11.02
N HIS A 80 -10.13 9.35 -10.53
CA HIS A 80 -9.43 8.40 -11.38
C HIS A 80 -10.42 7.60 -12.24
N PRO A 81 -10.15 7.38 -13.54
CA PRO A 81 -11.02 6.60 -14.43
C PRO A 81 -11.35 5.21 -13.90
N ASN A 82 -10.45 4.60 -13.14
CA ASN A 82 -10.69 3.30 -12.49
C ASN A 82 -11.59 3.36 -11.24
N GLY A 83 -12.10 4.53 -10.88
CA GLY A 83 -12.99 4.72 -9.72
C GLY A 83 -12.31 4.53 -8.37
N VAL A 84 -10.98 4.49 -8.31
CA VAL A 84 -10.23 4.46 -7.05
C VAL A 84 -10.33 5.81 -6.37
N THR A 85 -10.66 5.81 -5.08
CA THR A 85 -10.87 7.04 -4.29
C THR A 85 -9.77 7.26 -3.25
N ARG A 86 -9.11 6.19 -2.77
CA ARG A 86 -8.02 6.28 -1.77
C ARG A 86 -7.27 4.96 -1.66
N CYS A 87 -6.12 4.99 -1.00
CA CYS A 87 -5.50 3.78 -0.47
C CYS A 87 -6.28 3.28 0.75
N ASP A 88 -6.63 1.99 0.77
CA ASP A 88 -7.22 1.34 1.95
C ASP A 88 -6.12 0.95 2.95
N HIS A 89 -5.14 0.18 2.49
CA HIS A 89 -3.95 -0.16 3.28
C HIS A 89 -2.76 -0.58 2.41
N ILE A 90 -1.57 -0.44 2.97
CA ILE A 90 -0.33 -1.02 2.44
C ILE A 90 -0.04 -2.29 3.22
N VAL A 91 0.39 -3.34 2.54
CA VAL A 91 0.77 -4.63 3.15
C VAL A 91 2.28 -4.72 3.25
N VAL A 92 2.77 -4.90 4.46
CA VAL A 92 4.17 -5.18 4.78
C VAL A 92 4.30 -6.62 5.24
N ARG A 93 5.25 -7.37 4.72
CA ARG A 93 5.61 -8.71 5.20
C ARG A 93 6.93 -8.66 5.94
N THR A 94 6.97 -9.33 7.08
CA THR A 94 8.17 -9.48 7.90
C THR A 94 8.33 -10.92 8.38
N PRO A 95 9.56 -11.42 8.52
CA PRO A 95 9.83 -12.68 9.22
C PRO A 95 9.90 -12.51 10.75
N ASP A 96 10.00 -11.27 11.24
CA ASP A 96 10.13 -10.96 12.68
C ASP A 96 9.14 -9.85 13.08
N TRP A 97 7.99 -10.29 13.60
CA TRP A 97 6.93 -9.38 14.03
C TRP A 97 7.40 -8.38 15.08
N ALA A 98 8.10 -8.85 16.12
CA ALA A 98 8.50 -7.99 17.25
C ALA A 98 9.48 -6.89 16.82
N ARG A 99 10.46 -7.23 15.96
CA ARG A 99 11.43 -6.28 15.44
C ARG A 99 10.74 -5.19 14.60
N THR A 100 9.88 -5.60 13.67
CA THR A 100 9.18 -4.66 12.78
C THR A 100 8.18 -3.80 13.53
N THR A 101 7.42 -4.38 14.47
CA THR A 101 6.50 -3.63 15.36
C THR A 101 7.25 -2.57 16.14
N SER A 102 8.38 -2.94 16.79
CA SER A 102 9.21 -1.97 17.51
C SER A 102 9.73 -0.83 16.62
N ALA A 103 10.08 -1.13 15.36
CA ALA A 103 10.49 -0.09 14.42
C ALA A 103 9.33 0.86 14.08
N PHE A 104 8.12 0.33 13.88
CA PHE A 104 6.92 1.13 13.57
C PHE A 104 6.52 2.02 14.76
N GLU A 105 6.56 1.49 15.98
CA GLU A 105 6.29 2.26 17.21
C GLU A 105 7.30 3.40 17.40
N LYS A 106 8.59 3.15 17.15
CA LYS A 106 9.64 4.18 17.17
C LYS A 106 9.42 5.26 16.11
N ALA A 107 8.83 4.91 14.97
CA ALA A 107 8.39 5.87 13.96
C ALA A 107 7.16 6.69 14.40
N GLY A 108 6.59 6.38 15.57
CA GLY A 108 5.40 7.05 16.12
C GLY A 108 4.09 6.56 15.50
N TRP A 109 4.07 5.34 14.96
CA TRP A 109 2.86 4.73 14.40
C TRP A 109 2.16 3.89 15.47
N GLU A 110 0.84 4.04 15.53
CA GLU A 110 -0.01 3.41 16.54
C GLU A 110 -0.50 2.04 16.06
N GLU A 111 -0.21 0.97 16.80
CA GLU A 111 -0.83 -0.32 16.57
C GLU A 111 -2.29 -0.28 17.02
N ALA A 112 -3.21 -0.41 16.07
CA ALA A 112 -4.63 -0.25 16.30
C ALA A 112 -5.36 -1.57 16.54
N LEU A 113 -4.85 -2.67 15.98
CA LEU A 113 -5.49 -3.98 16.02
C LEU A 113 -4.48 -5.08 15.70
N VAL A 114 -4.58 -6.18 16.45
CA VAL A 114 -3.86 -7.44 16.16
C VAL A 114 -4.89 -8.53 15.93
N ARG A 115 -4.65 -9.39 14.94
CA ARG A 115 -5.42 -10.60 14.66
C ARG A 115 -4.48 -11.76 14.39
N GLU A 116 -4.80 -12.91 14.96
CA GLU A 116 -4.05 -14.15 14.75
C GLU A 116 -4.90 -15.15 13.98
N ASP A 117 -4.24 -16.00 13.20
CA ASP A 117 -4.85 -17.08 12.41
C ASP A 117 -5.98 -16.69 11.45
N VAL A 118 -6.04 -15.42 11.03
CA VAL A 118 -6.92 -15.00 9.91
C VAL A 118 -6.53 -15.76 8.64
N TYR A 119 -5.23 -15.90 8.42
CA TYR A 119 -4.66 -16.88 7.50
C TYR A 119 -3.85 -17.88 8.31
N PRO A 120 -3.95 -19.20 8.02
CA PRO A 120 -3.28 -20.23 8.82
C PRO A 120 -1.81 -19.93 9.10
N GLY A 121 -1.44 -19.92 10.37
CA GLY A 121 -0.07 -19.66 10.82
C GLY A 121 0.42 -18.24 10.69
N THR A 122 -0.46 -17.24 10.51
CA THR A 122 -0.08 -15.83 10.37
C THR A 122 -0.66 -14.95 11.48
N ARG A 123 0.09 -13.89 11.79
CA ARG A 123 -0.35 -12.76 12.61
C ARG A 123 -0.48 -11.54 11.72
N LEU A 124 -1.56 -10.80 11.87
CA LEU A 124 -1.81 -9.52 11.23
C LEU A 124 -1.84 -8.43 12.29
N SER A 125 -1.07 -7.37 12.09
CA SER A 125 -1.14 -6.16 12.91
C SER A 125 -1.44 -4.96 12.03
N PHE A 126 -2.32 -4.09 12.47
CA PHE A 126 -2.74 -2.91 11.72
C PHE A 126 -2.26 -1.66 12.42
N PHE A 127 -1.44 -0.88 11.73
CA PHE A 127 -0.87 0.37 12.22
C PHE A 127 -1.55 1.56 11.55
N ARG A 128 -1.77 2.62 12.32
CA ARG A 128 -2.26 3.90 11.84
C ARG A 128 -1.12 4.87 11.65
N VAL A 129 -0.96 5.36 10.41
CA VAL A 129 0.11 6.29 10.03
C VAL A 129 -0.52 7.62 9.64
N GLY A 130 0.04 8.71 10.16
CA GLY A 130 -0.42 10.06 9.84
C GLY A 130 -1.53 10.60 10.76
N SER A 131 -1.98 11.83 10.48
CA SER A 131 -2.93 12.56 11.30
C SER A 131 -4.40 12.19 10.98
N LYS A 132 -5.31 12.52 11.91
CA LYS A 132 -6.75 12.34 11.73
C LYS A 132 -7.23 13.01 10.42
N GLY A 133 -7.96 12.29 9.59
CA GLY A 133 -8.45 12.75 8.28
C GLY A 133 -7.59 12.35 7.08
N LYS A 134 -6.29 12.09 7.28
CA LYS A 134 -5.35 11.62 6.24
C LYS A 134 -4.64 10.32 6.66
N ARG A 135 -5.29 9.51 7.48
CA ARG A 135 -4.70 8.27 7.98
C ARG A 135 -4.54 7.24 6.88
N LEU A 136 -3.34 6.68 6.83
CA LEU A 136 -3.01 5.48 6.09
C LEU A 136 -3.01 4.29 7.06
N THR A 137 -3.44 3.13 6.60
CA THR A 137 -3.31 1.88 7.34
C THR A 137 -2.15 1.09 6.77
N LEU A 138 -1.25 0.60 7.63
CA LEU A 138 -0.28 -0.43 7.29
C LEU A 138 -0.75 -1.75 7.90
N GLU A 139 -0.85 -2.78 7.08
CA GLU A 139 -1.08 -4.16 7.50
C GLU A 139 0.26 -4.88 7.56
N LEU A 140 0.70 -5.23 8.75
CA LEU A 140 1.90 -6.04 8.98
C LEU A 140 1.52 -7.51 9.03
N VAL A 141 2.07 -8.30 8.12
CA VAL A 141 1.86 -9.75 8.02
C VAL A 141 3.14 -10.47 8.46
N ALA A 142 3.03 -11.28 9.48
CA ALA A 142 4.13 -12.06 10.04
C ALA A 142 3.72 -13.52 10.33
N PRO A 143 4.64 -14.47 10.36
CA PRO A 143 4.35 -15.80 10.86
C PRO A 143 4.05 -15.77 12.36
N LEU A 144 3.10 -16.59 12.83
CA LEU A 144 2.81 -16.76 14.26
C LEU A 144 4.00 -17.35 15.03
N SER A 145 4.71 -18.30 14.42
CA SER A 145 5.90 -18.90 15.00
C SER A 145 7.15 -18.40 14.29
N LYS A 146 8.09 -17.85 15.06
CA LYS A 146 9.41 -17.50 14.54
C LYS A 146 10.14 -18.80 14.19
N LYS A 147 10.28 -19.10 12.90
CA LYS A 147 11.20 -20.17 12.47
C LYS A 147 12.62 -19.66 12.67
N PRO A 148 13.52 -20.46 13.27
CA PRO A 148 14.92 -20.09 13.32
C PRO A 148 15.42 -19.90 11.89
N SER A 149 15.78 -18.70 11.54
CA SER A 149 16.45 -18.40 10.27
C SER A 149 17.89 -18.02 10.57
N LYS A 150 18.83 -18.58 9.86
CA LYS A 150 20.25 -18.20 9.96
C LYS A 150 20.50 -16.79 9.38
N GLU A 151 19.57 -16.27 8.59
CA GLU A 151 19.62 -14.94 7.99
C GLU A 151 18.47 -14.09 8.52
N GLU A 152 18.80 -12.93 9.06
CA GLU A 152 17.81 -11.90 9.40
C GLU A 152 17.33 -11.21 8.11
N LYS A 153 16.22 -11.70 7.55
CA LYS A 153 15.61 -11.05 6.40
C LYS A 153 14.90 -9.78 6.83
N PRO A 154 15.02 -8.68 6.07
CA PRO A 154 14.30 -7.44 6.34
C PRO A 154 12.80 -7.58 6.13
N ALA A 155 12.04 -6.64 6.70
CA ALA A 155 10.67 -6.40 6.29
C ALA A 155 10.65 -5.83 4.86
N ARG A 156 9.52 -6.01 4.17
CA ARG A 156 9.34 -5.47 2.81
C ARG A 156 7.90 -5.08 2.55
N ILE A 157 7.70 -4.07 1.75
CA ILE A 157 6.39 -3.79 1.15
C ILE A 157 6.06 -4.94 0.20
N TRP A 158 4.91 -5.55 0.41
CA TRP A 158 4.46 -6.67 -0.40
C TRP A 158 3.36 -6.26 -1.36
N GLY A 159 2.48 -5.35 -0.94
CA GLY A 159 1.36 -4.95 -1.76
C GLY A 159 0.62 -3.73 -1.25
N VAL A 160 -0.38 -3.33 -2.01
CA VAL A 160 -1.29 -2.23 -1.71
C VAL A 160 -2.71 -2.62 -2.06
N THR A 161 -3.65 -2.19 -1.22
CA THR A 161 -5.09 -2.34 -1.47
C THR A 161 -5.69 -0.95 -1.68
N TRP A 162 -6.36 -0.78 -2.82
CA TRP A 162 -7.04 0.45 -3.20
C TRP A 162 -8.53 0.37 -2.89
N LEU A 163 -9.12 1.47 -2.44
CA LEU A 163 -10.57 1.58 -2.28
C LEU A 163 -11.21 1.94 -3.62
N ALA A 164 -11.92 0.99 -4.21
CA ALA A 164 -12.66 1.14 -5.46
C ALA A 164 -14.06 1.73 -5.16
N GLY A 165 -14.13 3.06 -5.03
CA GLY A 165 -15.38 3.77 -4.74
C GLY A 165 -16.43 3.60 -5.85
N GLY A 166 -15.98 3.46 -7.10
CA GLY A 166 -16.82 3.17 -8.27
C GLY A 166 -17.16 1.67 -8.47
N GLY A 167 -16.69 0.79 -7.56
CA GLY A 167 -16.88 -0.66 -7.67
C GLY A 167 -15.82 -1.37 -8.50
N LEU A 168 -15.81 -2.71 -8.40
CA LEU A 168 -14.81 -3.55 -9.08
C LEU A 168 -14.98 -3.58 -10.61
N ASP A 169 -16.20 -3.42 -11.10
CA ASP A 169 -16.49 -3.42 -12.55
C ASP A 169 -15.90 -2.17 -13.21
N MET A 170 -15.93 -1.02 -12.52
CA MET A 170 -15.30 0.21 -13.02
C MET A 170 -13.78 0.03 -13.09
N VAL A 171 -13.17 -0.58 -12.07
CA VAL A 171 -11.74 -0.93 -12.10
C VAL A 171 -11.44 -1.82 -13.29
N ALA A 172 -12.19 -2.93 -13.44
CA ALA A 172 -11.96 -3.90 -14.52
C ALA A 172 -12.08 -3.27 -15.91
N SER A 173 -13.04 -2.36 -16.10
CA SER A 173 -13.26 -1.66 -17.37
C SER A 173 -12.16 -0.63 -17.70
N ALA A 174 -11.48 -0.11 -16.71
CA ALA A 174 -10.44 0.90 -16.87
C ALA A 174 -9.02 0.32 -17.04
N LEU A 175 -8.85 -0.99 -16.80
CA LEU A 175 -7.55 -1.64 -16.98
C LEU A 175 -7.19 -1.72 -18.45
N GLY A 176 -5.95 -1.36 -18.78
CA GLY A 176 -5.34 -1.46 -20.09
C GLY A 176 -4.25 -2.52 -20.16
N GLY A 177 -3.64 -2.68 -21.33
CA GLY A 177 -2.57 -3.65 -21.54
C GLY A 177 -3.00 -5.09 -21.22
N ASP A 178 -2.11 -5.84 -20.59
CA ASP A 178 -2.34 -7.24 -20.19
C ASP A 178 -2.89 -7.38 -18.76
N PHE A 179 -3.23 -6.26 -18.10
CA PHE A 179 -3.79 -6.28 -16.76
C PHE A 179 -5.22 -6.83 -16.75
N LYS A 180 -5.49 -7.68 -15.77
CA LYS A 180 -6.83 -8.24 -15.53
C LYS A 180 -7.12 -8.22 -14.05
N LEU A 181 -8.39 -8.03 -13.70
CA LEU A 181 -8.86 -8.20 -12.34
C LEU A 181 -9.29 -9.65 -12.14
N SER A 182 -8.93 -10.24 -10.99
CA SER A 182 -9.49 -11.54 -10.61
C SER A 182 -10.99 -11.40 -10.37
N GLU A 183 -11.71 -12.51 -10.36
CA GLU A 183 -13.08 -12.51 -9.86
C GLU A 183 -13.14 -11.94 -8.42
N GLY A 184 -14.10 -11.02 -8.22
CA GLY A 184 -14.30 -10.40 -6.92
C GLY A 184 -14.91 -11.38 -5.92
N LYS A 185 -14.26 -11.55 -4.76
CA LYS A 185 -14.72 -12.40 -3.65
C LYS A 185 -15.03 -11.57 -2.39
N ALA A 186 -15.74 -12.17 -1.44
CA ALA A 186 -15.93 -11.54 -0.13
C ALA A 186 -14.58 -11.21 0.52
N ALA A 187 -14.45 -9.99 1.03
CA ALA A 187 -13.30 -9.58 1.83
C ALA A 187 -13.45 -10.13 3.26
N ILE A 188 -12.35 -10.16 4.03
CA ILE A 188 -12.38 -10.49 5.46
C ILE A 188 -13.26 -9.49 6.23
N GLN A 189 -13.29 -8.25 5.77
CA GLN A 189 -14.15 -7.21 6.32
C GLN A 189 -15.59 -7.41 5.81
N PRO A 190 -16.57 -7.66 6.68
CA PRO A 190 -17.95 -7.90 6.28
C PRO A 190 -18.54 -6.76 5.43
N GLY A 191 -19.33 -7.10 4.41
CA GLY A 191 -19.98 -6.15 3.51
C GLY A 191 -19.03 -5.51 2.49
N ARG A 192 -17.85 -6.11 2.26
CA ARG A 192 -16.90 -5.66 1.23
C ARG A 192 -16.52 -6.79 0.30
N ARG A 193 -16.18 -6.45 -0.93
CA ARG A 193 -15.63 -7.39 -1.91
C ARG A 193 -14.20 -6.97 -2.27
N ILE A 194 -13.36 -7.93 -2.58
CA ILE A 194 -11.97 -7.70 -2.97
C ILE A 194 -11.63 -8.49 -4.23
N ALA A 195 -10.88 -7.88 -5.12
CA ALA A 195 -10.31 -8.52 -6.31
C ALA A 195 -8.83 -8.15 -6.42
N THR A 196 -8.03 -9.10 -6.91
CA THR A 196 -6.58 -8.93 -7.04
C THR A 196 -6.23 -8.64 -8.50
N LEU A 197 -5.33 -7.70 -8.72
CA LEU A 197 -4.76 -7.43 -10.03
C LEU A 197 -3.91 -8.64 -10.48
N ARG A 198 -4.06 -9.03 -11.73
CA ARG A 198 -3.19 -9.96 -12.44
C ARG A 198 -2.35 -9.18 -13.43
N GLY A 199 -1.07 -9.44 -13.47
CA GLY A 199 -0.07 -8.68 -14.24
C GLY A 199 1.04 -8.19 -13.31
N ASP A 200 2.15 -7.76 -13.89
CA ASP A 200 3.28 -7.21 -13.13
C ASP A 200 3.11 -5.71 -12.95
N ALA A 201 2.86 -5.30 -11.74
CA ALA A 201 2.77 -3.90 -11.35
C ALA A 201 4.05 -3.44 -10.64
N GLY A 202 5.21 -3.64 -11.26
CA GLY A 202 6.49 -3.24 -10.68
C GLY A 202 6.87 -4.06 -9.44
N GLY A 203 6.54 -5.35 -9.41
CA GLY A 203 6.81 -6.24 -8.27
C GLY A 203 5.89 -6.01 -7.06
N LEU A 204 4.91 -5.11 -7.15
CA LEU A 204 3.97 -4.80 -6.09
C LEU A 204 2.64 -5.54 -6.31
N ALA A 205 2.24 -6.37 -5.36
CA ALA A 205 0.90 -6.97 -5.40
C ALA A 205 -0.16 -5.87 -5.20
N MET A 206 -1.17 -5.85 -6.07
CA MET A 206 -2.26 -4.88 -5.98
C MET A 206 -3.61 -5.57 -5.82
N ALA A 207 -4.45 -5.00 -4.98
CA ALA A 207 -5.84 -5.41 -4.82
C ALA A 207 -6.75 -4.18 -4.82
N PHE A 208 -8.01 -4.40 -5.20
CA PHE A 208 -9.06 -3.40 -5.18
C PHE A 208 -10.19 -3.91 -4.32
N MET A 209 -10.68 -3.08 -3.43
CA MET A 209 -11.71 -3.44 -2.45
C MET A 209 -12.85 -2.43 -2.49
N THR A 210 -14.08 -2.91 -2.50
CA THR A 210 -15.27 -2.03 -2.46
C THR A 210 -15.38 -1.30 -1.13
N PRO A 211 -16.01 -0.13 -1.06
CA PRO A 211 -16.49 0.41 0.21
C PRO A 211 -17.37 -0.62 0.94
N LYS A 212 -17.60 -0.38 2.21
CA LYS A 212 -18.59 -1.16 2.94
C LYS A 212 -19.98 -0.79 2.42
N ASP A 213 -20.79 -1.80 2.13
CA ASP A 213 -22.17 -1.56 1.74
C ASP A 213 -22.88 -0.76 2.83
N GLU A 214 -23.40 0.39 2.48
CA GLU A 214 -24.33 1.13 3.34
C GLU A 214 -25.64 0.33 3.39
N ARG A 215 -25.97 -0.19 4.56
CA ARG A 215 -27.26 -0.82 4.83
C ARG A 215 -28.27 0.20 5.27
#